data_dd7079bc2548644dd5615177f54f148b
#
_entry.id   dd7079bc2548644dd5615177f54f148b
#
_cell.length_a   1.000
_cell.length_b   1.000
_cell.length_c   1.000
_cell.angle_alpha   90.00
_cell.angle_beta   90.00
_cell.angle_gamma   90.00
#
_symmetry.space_group_name_H-M   'P 1'
#
loop_
_entity.id
_entity.type
_entity.pdbx_description
1 polymer ?
#
loop_
_entity_poly.entity_id
_entity_poly.type
_entity_poly.pdbx_seq_one_letter_code
_entity_poly.pdbx_strand_id
1 'polypeptide(L)'
;MSAFEKSVGIAVAAITLVVSAGAVVVSAQGPWVAPPEAKALKNPVTGIGNAKKTAETNCVSCHGPGGKGDGPAAAALPAPKPANWTSAAVQKETDGEIFWKMSNGRGAMPPWKHLPEKDRWELVNYIRTLKGK
;
A
#
# COMPACT_ATOMS: atom_id res chain seq x y z
N MET A 1 -17.91 -44.92 72.77
CA MET A 1 -17.76 -45.71 71.56
C MET A 1 -17.88 -44.75 70.36
N SER A 2 -16.80 -44.59 69.68
CA SER A 2 -16.48 -43.50 68.74
C SER A 2 -17.09 -43.76 67.36
N ALA A 3 -17.89 -42.81 66.89
CA ALA A 3 -18.35 -42.78 65.51
C ALA A 3 -17.31 -42.03 64.67
N PHE A 4 -16.78 -42.69 63.67
CA PHE A 4 -15.78 -42.23 62.74
C PHE A 4 -16.52 -41.54 61.56
N GLU A 5 -16.57 -40.21 61.53
CA GLU A 5 -17.08 -39.46 60.38
C GLU A 5 -15.98 -39.39 59.30
N LYS A 6 -16.29 -40.00 58.18
CA LYS A 6 -15.47 -39.89 56.98
C LYS A 6 -15.92 -38.65 56.16
N SER A 7 -15.19 -37.55 56.27
CA SER A 7 -15.37 -36.42 55.37
C SER A 7 -14.86 -36.75 53.97
N VAL A 8 -15.78 -36.83 53.02
CA VAL A 8 -15.46 -36.96 51.61
C VAL A 8 -15.24 -35.53 51.09
N GLY A 9 -13.99 -35.15 50.90
CA GLY A 9 -13.63 -33.89 50.28
C GLY A 9 -13.84 -33.96 48.77
N ILE A 10 -14.80 -33.22 48.26
CA ILE A 10 -15.01 -33.03 46.82
C ILE A 10 -14.02 -31.96 46.36
N ALA A 11 -12.95 -32.36 45.69
CA ALA A 11 -12.04 -31.49 45.03
C ALA A 11 -12.69 -30.94 43.75
N VAL A 12 -13.16 -29.71 43.78
CA VAL A 12 -13.59 -28.97 42.57
C VAL A 12 -12.37 -28.51 41.83
N ALA A 13 -12.01 -29.19 40.74
CA ALA A 13 -10.97 -28.78 39.85
C ALA A 13 -11.52 -27.62 39.01
N ALA A 14 -11.08 -26.40 39.30
CA ALA A 14 -11.37 -25.23 38.48
C ALA A 14 -10.55 -25.33 37.19
N ILE A 15 -11.21 -25.65 36.08
CA ILE A 15 -10.62 -25.60 34.75
C ILE A 15 -10.59 -24.12 34.34
N THR A 16 -9.46 -23.50 34.50
CA THR A 16 -9.21 -22.16 33.93
C THR A 16 -9.03 -22.26 32.43
N LEU A 17 -10.05 -21.87 31.68
CA LEU A 17 -9.99 -21.75 30.23
C LEU A 17 -9.11 -20.53 29.92
N VAL A 18 -7.85 -20.76 29.54
CA VAL A 18 -6.97 -19.71 29.02
C VAL A 18 -7.39 -19.44 27.58
N VAL A 19 -8.28 -18.47 27.37
CA VAL A 19 -8.56 -17.92 26.07
C VAL A 19 -7.35 -17.08 25.65
N SER A 20 -6.43 -17.65 24.90
CA SER A 20 -5.38 -16.90 24.24
C SER A 20 -6.04 -16.08 23.14
N ALA A 21 -6.29 -14.81 23.40
CA ALA A 21 -6.64 -13.85 22.38
C ALA A 21 -5.44 -13.72 21.42
N GLY A 22 -5.48 -14.46 20.33
CA GLY A 22 -4.55 -14.27 19.23
C GLY A 22 -4.70 -12.85 18.70
N ALA A 23 -3.76 -11.99 19.06
CA ALA A 23 -3.68 -10.66 18.46
C ALA A 23 -3.46 -10.84 16.96
N VAL A 24 -4.50 -10.59 16.16
CA VAL A 24 -4.36 -10.42 14.71
C VAL A 24 -3.53 -9.18 14.54
N VAL A 25 -2.22 -9.34 14.30
CA VAL A 25 -1.34 -8.25 13.92
C VAL A 25 -1.76 -7.85 12.50
N VAL A 26 -2.73 -6.96 12.39
CA VAL A 26 -2.98 -6.25 11.15
C VAL A 26 -1.75 -5.37 10.96
N SER A 27 -0.87 -5.79 10.07
CA SER A 27 0.31 -5.02 9.67
C SER A 27 -0.21 -3.79 8.94
N ALA A 28 -0.54 -2.74 9.67
CA ALA A 28 -0.79 -1.42 9.12
C ALA A 28 0.54 -0.95 8.53
N GLN A 29 0.67 -1.07 7.21
CA GLN A 29 1.82 -0.52 6.53
C GLN A 29 1.82 0.99 6.78
N GLY A 30 2.79 1.48 7.56
CA GLY A 30 2.93 2.90 7.89
C GLY A 30 2.98 3.82 6.65
N PRO A 31 3.18 5.12 6.80
CA PRO A 31 3.26 6.05 5.68
C PRO A 31 4.25 5.58 4.61
N TRP A 32 3.88 5.71 3.34
CA TRP A 32 4.79 5.37 2.24
C TRP A 32 5.68 6.57 1.91
N VAL A 33 6.77 6.68 2.64
CA VAL A 33 7.71 7.79 2.53
C VAL A 33 8.91 7.34 1.71
N ALA A 34 9.22 8.08 0.66
CA ALA A 34 10.44 7.89 -0.10
C ALA A 34 11.65 8.39 0.72
N PRO A 35 12.82 7.77 0.60
CA PRO A 35 14.00 8.21 1.32
C PRO A 35 14.49 9.58 0.83
N PRO A 36 15.25 10.33 1.65
CA PRO A 36 15.68 11.69 1.32
C PRO A 36 16.41 11.83 -0.02
N GLU A 37 17.25 10.85 -0.34
CA GLU A 37 17.98 10.81 -1.63
C GLU A 37 17.04 10.68 -2.84
N ALA A 38 15.98 9.90 -2.71
CA ALA A 38 14.96 9.79 -3.76
C ALA A 38 14.18 11.10 -3.91
N LYS A 39 13.84 11.74 -2.80
CA LYS A 39 13.17 13.03 -2.78
C LYS A 39 13.97 14.13 -3.48
N ALA A 40 15.29 14.06 -3.40
CA ALA A 40 16.21 15.02 -4.00
C ALA A 40 16.39 14.82 -5.52
N LEU A 41 15.96 13.68 -6.08
CA LEU A 41 16.11 13.41 -7.51
C LEU A 41 15.33 14.43 -8.34
N LYS A 42 15.98 14.91 -9.41
CA LYS A 42 15.38 15.77 -10.41
C LYS A 42 15.01 14.95 -11.63
N ASN A 43 13.83 15.21 -12.18
CA ASN A 43 13.42 14.56 -13.42
C ASN A 43 14.30 15.07 -14.59
N PRO A 44 15.07 14.20 -15.24
CA PRO A 44 15.93 14.60 -16.36
C PRO A 44 15.19 14.63 -17.70
N VAL A 45 13.90 14.24 -17.71
CA VAL A 45 13.12 14.07 -18.94
C VAL A 45 12.07 15.16 -19.06
N THR A 46 11.95 15.74 -20.24
CA THR A 46 10.88 16.69 -20.60
C THR A 46 9.79 15.99 -21.41
N GLY A 47 8.52 16.42 -21.23
CA GLY A 47 7.39 15.84 -21.94
C GLY A 47 6.94 14.49 -21.40
N ILE A 48 5.91 13.93 -22.01
CA ILE A 48 5.29 12.68 -21.58
C ILE A 48 5.62 11.48 -22.49
N GLY A 49 6.26 11.71 -23.64
CA GLY A 49 6.56 10.65 -24.60
C GLY A 49 5.40 9.67 -24.81
N ASN A 50 5.66 8.40 -24.58
CA ASN A 50 4.67 7.32 -24.66
C ASN A 50 3.98 7.01 -23.32
N ALA A 51 4.17 7.85 -22.29
CA ALA A 51 3.73 7.55 -20.93
C ALA A 51 2.21 7.29 -20.81
N LYS A 52 1.38 7.98 -21.61
CA LYS A 52 -0.06 7.69 -21.62
C LYS A 52 -0.33 6.24 -22.01
N LYS A 53 0.27 5.75 -23.09
CA LYS A 53 0.13 4.37 -23.54
C LYS A 53 0.72 3.37 -22.54
N THR A 54 1.87 3.72 -21.96
CA THR A 54 2.51 2.91 -20.91
C THR A 54 1.60 2.80 -19.69
N ALA A 55 0.96 3.89 -19.27
CA ALA A 55 0.00 3.90 -18.17
C ALA A 55 -1.25 3.08 -18.49
N GLU A 56 -1.80 3.22 -19.70
CA GLU A 56 -2.96 2.43 -20.16
C GLU A 56 -2.69 0.93 -20.10
N THR A 57 -1.49 0.50 -20.47
CA THR A 57 -1.11 -0.91 -20.48
C THR A 57 -0.86 -1.47 -19.08
N ASN A 58 -0.24 -0.69 -18.19
CA ASN A 58 0.35 -1.21 -16.95
C ASN A 58 -0.33 -0.72 -15.67
N CYS A 59 -1.02 0.41 -15.69
CA CYS A 59 -1.42 1.11 -14.48
C CYS A 59 -2.95 1.28 -14.34
N VAL A 60 -3.65 1.43 -15.48
CA VAL A 60 -5.09 1.81 -15.50
C VAL A 60 -5.97 0.76 -14.84
N SER A 61 -5.60 -0.53 -14.87
CA SER A 61 -6.36 -1.57 -14.18
C SER A 61 -6.60 -1.28 -12.69
N CYS A 62 -5.65 -0.62 -12.04
CA CYS A 62 -5.73 -0.23 -10.63
C CYS A 62 -6.02 1.26 -10.46
N HIS A 63 -5.29 2.12 -11.19
CA HIS A 63 -5.37 3.57 -11.01
C HIS A 63 -6.51 4.25 -11.77
N GLY A 64 -7.17 3.54 -12.68
CA GLY A 64 -8.23 4.09 -13.53
C GLY A 64 -7.70 4.95 -14.69
N PRO A 65 -8.51 5.14 -15.77
CA PRO A 65 -8.11 5.91 -16.94
C PRO A 65 -7.87 7.39 -16.65
N GLY A 66 -8.52 7.93 -15.61
CA GLY A 66 -8.31 9.28 -15.10
C GLY A 66 -7.25 9.39 -14.01
N GLY A 67 -6.65 8.27 -13.60
CA GLY A 67 -5.68 8.23 -12.50
C GLY A 67 -6.29 8.47 -11.12
N LYS A 68 -7.61 8.28 -10.94
CA LYS A 68 -8.31 8.57 -9.68
C LYS A 68 -8.24 7.44 -8.65
N GLY A 69 -7.55 6.34 -8.96
CA GLY A 69 -7.48 5.16 -8.09
C GLY A 69 -8.73 4.28 -8.17
N ASP A 70 -9.53 4.45 -9.20
CA ASP A 70 -10.85 3.86 -9.45
C ASP A 70 -10.85 2.82 -10.58
N GLY A 71 -9.69 2.24 -10.86
CA GLY A 71 -9.60 1.18 -11.86
C GLY A 71 -10.42 -0.06 -11.48
N PRO A 72 -10.79 -0.90 -12.46
CA PRO A 72 -11.67 -2.06 -12.22
C PRO A 72 -11.12 -3.04 -11.17
N ALA A 73 -9.81 -3.14 -11.02
CA ALA A 73 -9.21 -3.99 -9.98
C ALA A 73 -9.16 -3.33 -8.59
N ALA A 74 -9.32 -2.01 -8.49
CA ALA A 74 -9.12 -1.27 -7.24
C ALA A 74 -10.05 -1.72 -6.10
N ALA A 75 -11.28 -2.10 -6.42
CA ALA A 75 -12.26 -2.54 -5.42
C ALA A 75 -11.80 -3.80 -4.68
N ALA A 76 -11.19 -4.74 -5.40
CA ALA A 76 -10.73 -6.03 -4.84
C ALA A 76 -9.38 -5.94 -4.10
N LEU A 77 -8.62 -4.85 -4.27
CA LEU A 77 -7.32 -4.72 -3.63
C LEU A 77 -7.45 -4.46 -2.13
N PRO A 78 -6.52 -5.01 -1.31
CA PRO A 78 -6.43 -4.65 0.11
C PRO A 78 -6.02 -3.19 0.29
N ALA A 79 -6.17 -2.65 1.50
CA ALA A 79 -5.58 -1.37 1.84
C ALA A 79 -4.04 -1.46 1.90
N PRO A 80 -3.32 -0.40 1.51
CA PRO A 80 -3.82 0.85 0.97
C PRO A 80 -4.32 0.74 -0.47
N LYS A 81 -5.40 1.46 -0.79
CA LYS A 81 -5.96 1.52 -2.14
C LYS A 81 -5.02 2.25 -3.11
N PRO A 82 -5.18 2.05 -4.44
CA PRO A 82 -4.41 2.78 -5.44
C PRO A 82 -4.54 4.29 -5.23
N ALA A 83 -3.40 4.98 -5.28
CA ALA A 83 -3.36 6.42 -5.08
C ALA A 83 -4.13 7.17 -6.19
N ASN A 84 -4.85 8.21 -5.79
CA ASN A 84 -5.45 9.15 -6.74
C ASN A 84 -4.37 10.15 -7.19
N TRP A 85 -3.93 10.01 -8.43
CA TRP A 85 -2.89 10.86 -9.02
C TRP A 85 -3.32 12.32 -9.19
N THR A 86 -4.62 12.60 -9.27
CA THR A 86 -5.13 13.98 -9.41
C THR A 86 -5.15 14.74 -8.10
N SER A 87 -4.98 14.04 -6.97
CA SER A 87 -5.10 14.60 -5.63
C SER A 87 -3.95 15.53 -5.26
N ALA A 88 -4.24 16.50 -4.40
CA ALA A 88 -3.23 17.38 -3.85
C ALA A 88 -2.13 16.61 -3.08
N ALA A 89 -2.46 15.48 -2.47
CA ALA A 89 -1.49 14.66 -1.75
C ALA A 89 -0.39 14.15 -2.67
N VAL A 90 -0.75 13.52 -3.80
CA VAL A 90 0.21 13.04 -4.80
C VAL A 90 0.90 14.21 -5.50
N GLN A 91 0.16 15.25 -5.83
CA GLN A 91 0.71 16.38 -6.58
C GLN A 91 1.68 17.26 -5.77
N LYS A 92 1.72 17.14 -4.44
CA LYS A 92 2.72 17.77 -3.57
C LYS A 92 4.01 16.98 -3.42
N GLU A 93 4.01 15.69 -3.73
CA GLU A 93 5.22 14.88 -3.72
C GLU A 93 6.21 15.41 -4.77
N THR A 94 7.51 15.28 -4.53
CA THR A 94 8.51 15.60 -5.55
C THR A 94 8.46 14.57 -6.68
N ASP A 95 9.01 14.93 -7.84
CA ASP A 95 9.10 13.99 -8.97
C ASP A 95 9.90 12.73 -8.59
N GLY A 96 10.97 12.92 -7.81
CA GLY A 96 11.78 11.83 -7.31
C GLY A 96 11.02 10.89 -6.35
N GLU A 97 10.14 11.43 -5.51
CA GLU A 97 9.28 10.60 -4.64
C GLU A 97 8.34 9.72 -5.45
N ILE A 98 7.66 10.30 -6.46
CA ILE A 98 6.76 9.55 -7.34
C ILE A 98 7.54 8.50 -8.13
N PHE A 99 8.69 8.87 -8.70
CA PHE A 99 9.58 7.98 -9.43
C PHE A 99 10.05 6.80 -8.57
N TRP A 100 10.47 7.07 -7.33
CA TRP A 100 10.93 6.05 -6.39
C TRP A 100 9.80 5.10 -6.01
N LYS A 101 8.62 5.61 -5.68
CA LYS A 101 7.44 4.82 -5.33
C LYS A 101 7.04 3.89 -6.47
N MET A 102 6.95 4.41 -7.68
CA MET A 102 6.66 3.63 -8.87
C MET A 102 7.72 2.55 -9.09
N SER A 103 9.00 2.91 -8.96
CA SER A 103 10.10 1.99 -9.21
C SER A 103 10.15 0.82 -8.23
N ASN A 104 9.82 1.06 -6.97
CA ASN A 104 9.95 0.05 -5.91
C ASN A 104 8.66 -0.70 -5.61
N GLY A 105 7.50 -0.14 -5.93
CA GLY A 105 6.21 -0.73 -5.60
C GLY A 105 5.96 -0.82 -4.09
N ARG A 106 4.77 -1.23 -3.71
CA ARG A 106 4.39 -1.52 -2.32
C ARG A 106 3.07 -2.26 -2.26
N GLY A 107 3.02 -3.32 -1.46
CA GLY A 107 1.80 -4.11 -1.29
C GLY A 107 1.31 -4.68 -2.61
N ALA A 108 0.10 -4.34 -3.01
CA ALA A 108 -0.47 -4.77 -4.29
C ALA A 108 0.11 -4.04 -5.52
N MET A 109 0.82 -2.94 -5.33
CA MET A 109 1.50 -2.24 -6.42
C MET A 109 2.85 -2.88 -6.71
N PRO A 110 3.07 -3.51 -7.88
CA PRO A 110 4.33 -4.14 -8.21
C PRO A 110 5.44 -3.10 -8.46
N PRO A 111 6.72 -3.49 -8.33
CA PRO A 111 7.84 -2.63 -8.71
C PRO A 111 7.96 -2.53 -10.24
N TRP A 112 8.10 -1.32 -10.75
CA TRP A 112 8.17 -1.05 -12.18
C TRP A 112 9.61 -0.82 -12.69
N LYS A 113 10.63 -1.29 -11.96
CA LYS A 113 12.06 -1.16 -12.35
C LYS A 113 12.39 -1.84 -13.68
N HIS A 114 11.58 -2.79 -14.14
CA HIS A 114 11.77 -3.43 -15.43
C HIS A 114 11.43 -2.51 -16.62
N LEU A 115 10.64 -1.44 -16.39
CA LEU A 115 10.47 -0.40 -17.41
C LEU A 115 11.75 0.44 -17.51
N PRO A 116 12.11 0.88 -18.74
CA PRO A 116 13.22 1.83 -18.92
C PRO A 116 13.10 3.03 -17.99
N GLU A 117 14.23 3.52 -17.52
CA GLU A 117 14.24 4.67 -16.60
C GLU A 117 13.58 5.90 -17.20
N LYS A 118 13.86 6.18 -18.48
CA LYS A 118 13.22 7.27 -19.22
C LYS A 118 11.70 7.15 -19.20
N ASP A 119 11.14 5.96 -19.45
CA ASP A 119 9.70 5.76 -19.50
C ASP A 119 9.05 6.00 -18.13
N ARG A 120 9.73 5.63 -17.05
CA ARG A 120 9.28 5.91 -15.68
C ARG A 120 9.28 7.41 -15.38
N TRP A 121 10.27 8.16 -15.85
CA TRP A 121 10.27 9.61 -15.75
C TRP A 121 9.19 10.27 -16.60
N GLU A 122 8.94 9.77 -17.79
CA GLU A 122 7.81 10.21 -18.62
C GLU A 122 6.46 9.96 -17.93
N LEU A 123 6.32 8.81 -17.22
CA LEU A 123 5.13 8.53 -16.41
C LEU A 123 4.96 9.54 -15.27
N VAL A 124 6.03 9.99 -14.63
CA VAL A 124 5.96 11.08 -13.63
C VAL A 124 5.41 12.36 -14.29
N ASN A 125 5.91 12.73 -15.46
CA ASN A 125 5.40 13.90 -16.20
C ASN A 125 3.92 13.71 -16.56
N TYR A 126 3.51 12.52 -17.00
CA TYR A 126 2.13 12.22 -17.29
C TYR A 126 1.23 12.38 -16.05
N ILE A 127 1.64 11.86 -14.90
CA ILE A 127 0.93 12.04 -13.63
C ILE A 127 0.75 13.55 -13.31
N ARG A 128 1.75 14.37 -13.57
CA ARG A 128 1.66 15.84 -13.39
C ARG A 128 0.60 16.47 -14.27
N THR A 129 0.35 15.95 -15.49
CA THR A 129 -0.70 16.47 -16.36
C THR A 129 -2.12 16.22 -15.84
N LEU A 130 -2.26 15.34 -14.85
CA LEU A 130 -3.55 14.98 -14.26
C LEU A 130 -3.96 15.85 -13.07
N LYS A 131 -3.12 16.80 -12.68
CA LYS A 131 -3.41 17.70 -11.56
C LYS A 131 -4.76 18.39 -11.72
N GLY A 132 -5.64 18.21 -10.74
CA GLY A 132 -6.93 18.91 -10.67
C GLY A 132 -7.97 18.48 -11.72
N LYS A 133 -7.83 17.30 -12.32
CA LYS A 133 -8.80 16.75 -13.30
C LYS A 133 -9.86 15.87 -12.65
#